data_485574e2100f9db7ce553d903d5d8c2c
#
_entry.id   485574e2100f9db7ce553d903d5d8c2c
#
_cell.length_a   1.000
_cell.length_b   1.000
_cell.length_c   1.000
_cell.angle_alpha   90.00
_cell.angle_beta   90.00
_cell.angle_gamma   90.00
#
_symmetry.space_group_name_H-M   'P 1'
#
loop_
_entity.id
_entity.type
_entity.pdbx_description
1 polymer ?
#
loop_
_entity_poly.entity_id
_entity_poly.type
_entity_poly.pdbx_seq_one_letter_code
_entity_poly.pdbx_strand_id
1 'polypeptide(L)'
;TDFIDGDYSICVDEEHMRHVLNHYHFTHLITTLRRNLSASDNGWSGAVCTTDDFYKGREYLLHIVDRVGGGDSFASGFLHGILADMGAQKALEFGLAAAAIKHTIPGDLNYVSESEVLAMINSDGAGRVQR
;
A
#
# COMPACT_ATOMS: atom_id res chain seq x y z
N THR A 1 3.06 -19.93 11.00
CA THR A 1 2.18 -18.76 10.96
C THR A 1 2.16 -18.02 12.28
N ASP A 2 3.31 -17.54 12.70
CA ASP A 2 3.41 -16.81 13.97
C ASP A 2 3.42 -15.31 13.69
N PHE A 3 2.25 -14.79 13.25
CA PHE A 3 2.01 -13.37 13.04
C PHE A 3 1.48 -12.67 14.29
N ILE A 4 1.85 -13.17 15.49
CA ILE A 4 1.14 -12.77 16.71
C ILE A 4 1.90 -11.73 17.55
N ASP A 5 3.14 -11.44 17.29
CA ASP A 5 3.89 -10.42 18.04
C ASP A 5 4.34 -9.27 17.14
N GLY A 6 3.48 -8.31 17.00
CA GLY A 6 3.68 -6.85 16.86
C GLY A 6 4.88 -6.27 16.12
N ASP A 7 5.83 -7.05 15.69
CA ASP A 7 6.94 -6.56 14.88
C ASP A 7 6.62 -6.73 13.40
N TYR A 8 5.95 -5.73 12.85
CA TYR A 8 5.58 -5.66 11.44
C TYR A 8 6.80 -5.58 10.49
N SER A 9 8.01 -5.44 11.02
CA SER A 9 9.23 -5.44 10.22
C SER A 9 9.48 -6.78 9.53
N ILE A 10 9.03 -7.86 10.13
CA ILE A 10 9.19 -9.23 9.62
C ILE A 10 8.35 -9.47 8.36
N CYS A 11 7.18 -8.84 8.26
CA CYS A 11 6.27 -9.04 7.12
C CYS A 11 6.74 -8.36 5.83
N VAL A 12 7.79 -7.54 5.88
CA VAL A 12 8.28 -6.75 4.74
C VAL A 12 9.72 -7.05 4.40
N ASP A 13 10.26 -8.08 5.02
CA ASP A 13 11.58 -8.58 4.65
C ASP A 13 11.51 -9.26 3.27
N GLU A 14 12.39 -8.82 2.38
CA GLU A 14 12.47 -9.35 1.02
C GLU A 14 12.63 -10.87 1.00
N GLU A 15 13.49 -11.42 1.86
CA GLU A 15 13.76 -12.85 1.92
C GLU A 15 12.48 -13.64 2.25
N HIS A 16 11.71 -13.18 3.24
CA HIS A 16 10.47 -13.82 3.64
C HIS A 16 9.40 -13.73 2.55
N MET A 17 9.21 -12.55 1.95
CA MET A 17 8.27 -12.38 0.86
C MET A 17 8.64 -13.24 -0.35
N ARG A 18 9.92 -13.32 -0.68
CA ARG A 18 10.42 -14.14 -1.78
C ARG A 18 10.21 -15.63 -1.51
N HIS A 19 10.41 -16.08 -0.28
CA HIS A 19 10.12 -17.45 0.13
C HIS A 19 8.64 -17.81 -0.08
N VAL A 20 7.74 -16.96 0.36
CA VAL A 20 6.28 -17.15 0.18
C VAL A 20 5.91 -17.15 -1.30
N LEU A 21 6.42 -16.16 -2.04
CA LEU A 21 6.17 -16.04 -3.49
C LEU A 21 6.56 -17.31 -4.24
N ASN A 22 7.75 -17.84 -3.95
CA ASN A 22 8.27 -19.05 -4.60
C ASN A 22 7.52 -20.31 -4.15
N HIS A 23 7.19 -20.41 -2.87
CA HIS A 23 6.48 -21.57 -2.32
C HIS A 23 5.10 -21.76 -2.95
N TYR A 24 4.37 -20.67 -3.15
CA TYR A 24 3.03 -20.71 -3.73
C TYR A 24 2.99 -20.43 -5.25
N HIS A 25 4.17 -20.23 -5.86
CA HIS A 25 4.29 -19.94 -7.30
C HIS A 25 3.52 -18.68 -7.74
N PHE A 26 3.52 -17.65 -6.90
CA PHE A 26 2.89 -16.38 -7.24
C PHE A 26 3.77 -15.59 -8.22
N THR A 27 3.14 -14.78 -9.07
CA THR A 27 3.85 -13.81 -9.91
C THR A 27 4.14 -12.51 -9.16
N HIS A 28 3.23 -12.13 -8.29
CA HIS A 28 3.34 -10.94 -7.46
C HIS A 28 2.86 -11.26 -6.05
N LEU A 29 3.58 -10.78 -5.05
CA LEU A 29 3.17 -10.78 -3.66
C LEU A 29 3.22 -9.35 -3.15
N ILE A 30 2.09 -8.84 -2.68
CA ILE A 30 1.99 -7.49 -2.14
C ILE A 30 1.63 -7.55 -0.66
N THR A 31 2.12 -6.58 0.09
CA THR A 31 1.77 -6.43 1.50
C THR A 31 1.64 -4.96 1.87
N THR A 32 0.81 -4.69 2.86
CA THR A 32 0.66 -3.36 3.45
C THR A 32 1.27 -3.33 4.83
N LEU A 33 1.76 -2.16 5.22
CA LEU A 33 2.31 -1.88 6.53
C LEU A 33 1.60 -0.70 7.15
N ARG A 34 1.25 -0.88 8.41
CA ARG A 34 0.65 0.16 9.21
C ARG A 34 1.48 0.38 10.47
N ARG A 35 1.93 1.59 10.68
CA ARG A 35 2.65 2.01 11.89
C ARG A 35 1.73 2.91 12.72
N ASN A 36 1.35 2.46 13.90
CA ASN A 36 0.49 3.23 14.79
C ASN A 36 1.31 4.35 15.45
N LEU A 37 0.88 5.60 15.23
CA LEU A 37 1.44 6.79 15.89
C LEU A 37 0.54 7.25 17.03
N SER A 38 -0.77 7.19 16.82
CA SER A 38 -1.80 7.49 17.81
C SER A 38 -3.08 6.74 17.43
N ALA A 39 -4.17 6.97 18.16
CA ALA A 39 -5.47 6.36 17.85
C ALA A 39 -5.99 6.74 16.46
N SER A 40 -5.66 7.93 15.96
CA SER A 40 -6.15 8.48 14.67
C SER A 40 -5.04 8.72 13.65
N ASP A 41 -3.77 8.67 14.04
CA ASP A 41 -2.64 8.93 13.15
C ASP A 41 -1.83 7.67 12.93
N ASN A 42 -1.64 7.31 11.65
CA ASN A 42 -0.86 6.14 11.26
C ASN A 42 0.13 6.45 10.14
N GLY A 43 1.23 5.71 10.13
CA GLY A 43 2.06 5.55 8.96
C GLY A 43 1.50 4.43 8.09
N TRP A 44 1.39 4.64 6.80
CA TRP A 44 0.86 3.70 5.81
C TRP A 44 1.86 3.50 4.68
N SER A 45 2.26 2.27 4.47
CA SER A 45 3.19 1.91 3.40
C SER A 45 2.94 0.47 2.93
N GLY A 46 3.81 -0.05 2.10
CA GLY A 46 3.72 -1.43 1.63
C GLY A 46 4.93 -1.83 0.79
N ALA A 47 4.89 -3.08 0.33
CA ALA A 47 5.93 -3.64 -0.52
C ALA A 47 5.35 -4.59 -1.56
N VAL A 48 6.08 -4.79 -2.64
CA VAL A 48 5.80 -5.78 -3.66
C VAL A 48 7.04 -6.62 -3.94
N CYS A 49 6.86 -7.93 -4.01
CA CYS A 49 7.87 -8.87 -4.44
C CYS A 49 7.40 -9.54 -5.73
N THR A 50 8.27 -9.57 -6.73
CA THR A 50 8.07 -10.33 -7.96
C THR A 50 9.18 -11.38 -8.08
N THR A 51 9.16 -12.21 -9.13
CA THR A 51 10.21 -13.20 -9.36
C THR A 51 11.61 -12.55 -9.43
N ASP A 52 11.72 -11.37 -10.03
CA ASP A 52 12.99 -10.71 -10.29
C ASP A 52 13.28 -9.51 -9.39
N ASP A 53 12.23 -8.88 -8.83
CA ASP A 53 12.34 -7.58 -8.18
C ASP A 53 11.67 -7.55 -6.81
N PHE A 54 12.10 -6.58 -6.00
CA PHE A 54 11.49 -6.24 -4.73
C PHE A 54 11.49 -4.73 -4.56
N TYR A 55 10.33 -4.15 -4.22
CA TYR A 55 10.19 -2.72 -4.01
C TYR A 55 9.45 -2.43 -2.72
N LYS A 56 9.92 -1.43 -1.98
CA LYS A 56 9.18 -0.81 -0.88
C LYS A 56 8.60 0.51 -1.35
N GLY A 57 7.33 0.73 -1.04
CA GLY A 57 6.64 1.97 -1.34
C GLY A 57 6.90 3.04 -0.31
N ARG A 58 6.51 4.26 -0.68
CA ARG A 58 6.58 5.44 0.17
C ARG A 58 5.65 5.30 1.38
N GLU A 59 6.08 5.79 2.55
CA GLU A 59 5.20 5.92 3.71
C GLU A 59 4.39 7.21 3.62
N TYR A 60 3.08 7.08 3.82
CA TYR A 60 2.16 8.20 3.99
C TYR A 60 1.79 8.34 5.46
N LEU A 61 1.81 9.57 5.97
CA LEU A 61 1.28 9.89 7.29
C LEU A 61 -0.20 10.22 7.17
N LEU A 62 -1.04 9.40 7.78
CA LEU A 62 -2.48 9.48 7.66
C LEU A 62 -3.13 9.94 8.95
N HIS A 63 -4.01 10.95 8.86
CA HIS A 63 -5.04 11.19 9.86
C HIS A 63 -6.29 10.43 9.42
N ILE A 64 -6.62 9.36 10.14
CA ILE A 64 -7.63 8.41 9.67
C ILE A 64 -9.02 8.90 10.01
N VAL A 65 -9.85 9.09 8.99
CA VAL A 65 -11.30 9.32 9.12
C VAL A 65 -12.02 7.99 9.16
N ASP A 66 -11.70 7.07 8.23
CA ASP A 66 -12.30 5.75 8.18
C ASP A 66 -11.31 4.74 7.58
N ARG A 67 -11.13 3.60 8.26
CA ARG A 67 -10.23 2.53 7.82
C ARG A 67 -10.89 1.55 6.87
N VAL A 68 -12.21 1.51 6.84
CA VAL A 68 -12.95 0.52 6.04
C VAL A 68 -12.67 0.71 4.56
N GLY A 69 -12.36 -0.36 3.87
CA GLY A 69 -12.05 -0.34 2.44
C GLY A 69 -10.62 0.09 2.07
N GLY A 70 -9.76 0.38 3.06
CA GLY A 70 -8.36 0.76 2.78
C GLY A 70 -7.57 -0.34 2.08
N GLY A 71 -7.71 -1.59 2.54
CA GLY A 71 -7.08 -2.75 1.92
C GLY A 71 -7.60 -3.03 0.53
N ASP A 72 -8.91 -2.93 0.33
CA ASP A 72 -9.55 -3.13 -0.97
C ASP A 72 -9.12 -2.05 -1.97
N SER A 73 -9.01 -0.80 -1.52
CA SER A 73 -8.51 0.31 -2.33
C SER A 73 -7.04 0.10 -2.73
N PHE A 74 -6.22 -0.43 -1.82
CA PHE A 74 -4.85 -0.80 -2.12
C PHE A 74 -4.78 -1.88 -3.19
N ALA A 75 -5.50 -2.98 -3.00
CA ALA A 75 -5.51 -4.09 -3.94
C ALA A 75 -6.04 -3.67 -5.32
N SER A 76 -7.13 -2.92 -5.35
CA SER A 76 -7.72 -2.40 -6.59
C SER A 76 -6.78 -1.45 -7.32
N GLY A 77 -6.13 -0.55 -6.59
CA GLY A 77 -5.16 0.38 -7.16
C GLY A 77 -3.93 -0.33 -7.73
N PHE A 78 -3.43 -1.34 -7.02
CA PHE A 78 -2.33 -2.16 -7.52
C PHE A 78 -2.72 -2.90 -8.80
N LEU A 79 -3.89 -3.55 -8.81
CA LEU A 79 -4.39 -4.25 -10.00
C LEU A 79 -4.60 -3.29 -11.18
N HIS A 80 -5.14 -2.10 -10.93
CA HIS A 80 -5.27 -1.05 -11.95
C HIS A 80 -3.91 -0.73 -12.57
N GLY A 81 -2.88 -0.54 -11.75
CA GLY A 81 -1.52 -0.27 -12.22
C GLY A 81 -0.93 -1.40 -13.05
N ILE A 82 -1.14 -2.65 -12.65
CA ILE A 82 -0.69 -3.82 -13.42
C ILE A 82 -1.42 -3.91 -14.76
N LEU A 83 -2.74 -3.75 -14.77
CA LEU A 83 -3.54 -3.80 -15.99
C LEU A 83 -3.25 -2.63 -16.95
N ALA A 84 -2.85 -1.48 -16.43
CA ALA A 84 -2.41 -0.33 -17.21
C ALA A 84 -0.93 -0.41 -17.65
N ASP A 85 -0.27 -1.53 -17.39
CA ASP A 85 1.12 -1.79 -17.76
C ASP A 85 2.13 -0.78 -17.18
N MET A 86 1.87 -0.34 -15.96
CA MET A 86 2.76 0.59 -15.24
C MET A 86 4.02 -0.08 -14.69
N GLY A 87 4.01 -1.41 -14.56
CA GLY A 87 5.03 -2.17 -13.84
C GLY A 87 4.77 -2.25 -12.33
N ALA A 88 5.42 -3.20 -11.67
CA ALA A 88 5.14 -3.53 -10.27
C ALA A 88 5.40 -2.37 -9.31
N GLN A 89 6.49 -1.61 -9.52
CA GLN A 89 6.84 -0.50 -8.64
C GLN A 89 5.81 0.63 -8.72
N LYS A 90 5.45 1.06 -9.92
CA LYS A 90 4.44 2.12 -10.10
C LYS A 90 3.05 1.66 -9.68
N ALA A 91 2.71 0.40 -9.92
CA ALA A 91 1.46 -0.19 -9.45
C ALA A 91 1.37 -0.19 -7.92
N LEU A 92 2.47 -0.49 -7.23
CA LEU A 92 2.55 -0.39 -5.78
C LEU A 92 2.29 1.04 -5.30
N GLU A 93 2.97 2.02 -5.89
CA GLU A 93 2.79 3.42 -5.53
C GLU A 93 1.36 3.90 -5.79
N PHE A 94 0.77 3.47 -6.89
CA PHE A 94 -0.62 3.79 -7.22
C PHE A 94 -1.59 3.21 -6.17
N GLY A 95 -1.42 1.94 -5.81
CA GLY A 95 -2.24 1.28 -4.79
C GLY A 95 -2.12 1.93 -3.42
N LEU A 96 -0.90 2.26 -3.00
CA LEU A 96 -0.65 2.92 -1.72
C LEU A 96 -1.28 4.32 -1.66
N ALA A 97 -1.15 5.11 -2.72
CA ALA A 97 -1.74 6.44 -2.79
C ALA A 97 -3.27 6.39 -2.81
N ALA A 98 -3.86 5.49 -3.59
CA ALA A 98 -5.31 5.29 -3.63
C ALA A 98 -5.86 4.92 -2.25
N ALA A 99 -5.20 4.01 -1.54
CA ALA A 99 -5.58 3.62 -0.19
C ALA A 99 -5.38 4.75 0.82
N ALA A 100 -4.30 5.52 0.69
CA ALA A 100 -4.05 6.69 1.54
C ALA A 100 -5.20 7.70 1.45
N ILE A 101 -5.66 8.00 0.24
CA ILE A 101 -6.80 8.89 0.02
C ILE A 101 -8.08 8.27 0.61
N LYS A 102 -8.30 6.97 0.42
CA LYS A 102 -9.49 6.28 0.98
C LYS A 102 -9.60 6.48 2.49
N HIS A 103 -8.50 6.43 3.23
CA HIS A 103 -8.51 6.64 4.68
C HIS A 103 -9.04 8.01 5.11
N THR A 104 -9.10 8.99 4.20
CA THR A 104 -9.67 10.32 4.43
C THR A 104 -11.14 10.43 4.06
N ILE A 105 -11.73 9.36 3.52
CA ILE A 105 -13.12 9.33 3.03
C ILE A 105 -13.95 8.42 3.94
N PRO A 106 -15.08 8.92 4.50
CA PRO A 106 -16.00 8.07 5.25
C PRO A 106 -16.64 6.98 4.38
N GLY A 107 -16.90 5.83 4.98
CA GLY A 107 -17.50 4.69 4.30
C GLY A 107 -16.48 3.80 3.62
N ASP A 108 -16.95 2.75 2.96
CA ASP A 108 -16.11 1.71 2.35
C ASP A 108 -15.77 1.97 0.89
N LEU A 109 -16.43 2.90 0.23
CA LEU A 109 -16.19 3.24 -1.17
C LEU A 109 -15.10 4.29 -1.32
N ASN A 110 -14.24 4.08 -2.30
CA ASN A 110 -13.21 5.05 -2.64
C ASN A 110 -13.68 5.94 -3.80
N TYR A 111 -14.02 7.18 -3.49
CA TYR A 111 -14.46 8.18 -4.46
C TYR A 111 -13.27 8.97 -5.01
N VAL A 112 -12.27 8.27 -5.54
CA VAL A 112 -11.06 8.90 -6.04
C VAL A 112 -10.91 8.64 -7.54
N SER A 113 -10.48 9.67 -8.27
CA SER A 113 -10.13 9.55 -9.68
C SER A 113 -8.65 9.16 -9.85
N GLU A 114 -8.31 8.60 -11.02
CA GLU A 114 -6.92 8.30 -11.38
C GLU A 114 -6.04 9.56 -11.28
N SER A 115 -6.55 10.71 -11.74
CA SER A 115 -5.80 11.97 -11.70
C SER A 115 -5.50 12.44 -10.28
N GLU A 116 -6.41 12.22 -9.33
CA GLU A 116 -6.17 12.52 -7.91
C GLU A 116 -5.08 11.62 -7.31
N VAL A 117 -5.11 10.34 -7.65
CA VAL A 117 -4.07 9.38 -7.21
C VAL A 117 -2.70 9.77 -7.77
N LEU A 118 -2.62 10.08 -9.05
CA LEU A 118 -1.37 10.50 -9.70
C LEU A 118 -0.85 11.82 -9.12
N ALA A 119 -1.73 12.76 -8.81
CA ALA A 119 -1.35 14.01 -8.15
C ALA A 119 -0.75 13.76 -6.75
N MET A 120 -1.31 12.80 -6.00
CA MET A 120 -0.79 12.40 -4.70
C MET A 120 0.63 11.81 -4.82
N ILE A 121 0.85 10.94 -5.80
CA ILE A 121 2.16 10.31 -6.05
C ILE A 121 3.20 11.40 -6.40
N ASN A 122 2.83 12.37 -7.20
CA ASN A 122 3.71 13.44 -7.68
C ASN A 122 3.87 14.59 -6.68
N SER A 123 3.12 14.58 -5.57
CA SER A 123 3.34 15.58 -4.51
C SER A 123 4.73 15.40 -3.89
N ASP A 124 5.39 16.51 -3.59
CA ASP A 124 6.71 16.48 -3.00
C ASP A 124 6.64 15.96 -1.56
N GLY A 125 7.16 14.85 -1.36
CA GLY A 125 7.67 14.18 -0.20
C GLY A 125 7.30 14.54 1.23
N ALA A 126 6.31 15.35 1.52
CA ALA A 126 5.87 15.54 2.91
C ALA A 126 5.17 14.28 3.45
N GLY A 127 4.78 13.35 2.59
CA GLY A 127 4.15 12.10 2.98
C GLY A 127 2.84 12.27 3.76
N ARG A 128 2.29 13.48 3.77
CA ARG A 128 1.09 13.81 4.53
C ARG A 128 -0.10 13.93 3.59
N VAL A 129 -1.13 13.16 3.88
CA VAL A 129 -2.38 13.26 3.14
C VAL A 129 -3.20 14.40 3.72
N GLN A 130 -3.41 15.43 2.91
CA GLN A 130 -4.34 16.52 3.19
C GLN A 130 -5.43 16.52 2.12
N ARG A 131 -6.65 16.58 2.58
CA ARG A 131 -7.80 16.67 1.72
C ARG A 131 -8.81 17.68 2.22
#